data_9eb41c422a85ef5ac0dff233102ae9ed
#
_entry.id   9eb41c422a85ef5ac0dff233102ae9ed
#
_cell.length_a   1.000
_cell.length_b   1.000
_cell.length_c   1.000
_cell.angle_alpha   90.00
_cell.angle_beta   90.00
_cell.angle_gamma   90.00
#
_symmetry.space_group_name_H-M   'P 1'
#
loop_
_entity.id
_entity.type
_entity.pdbx_description
1 polymer ?
#
loop_
_entity_poly.entity_id
_entity_poly.type
_entity_poly.pdbx_seq_one_letter_code
_entity_poly.pdbx_strand_id
1 'polypeptide(L)'
;MNLTPKEIVEYLDKYVISQRDAKKTIALALRTRYRRMQLSVELQDEIMPKNILMIGSTGVGKTEISRRLAKMMKVPFIKVEASKYTEVGFVGRDVESMIRDLVVNSIAIVKAEHEQNNQEKIENYVINKIVEKLLPPLPQIGRASCRERV
;
A
#
# COMPACT_ATOMS: atom_id res chain seq x y z
N MET A 1 5.78 -7.72 -4.88
CA MET A 1 6.12 -8.43 -3.62
C MET A 1 6.11 -9.94 -3.86
N ASN A 2 7.24 -10.63 -3.71
CA ASN A 2 7.37 -12.05 -4.07
C ASN A 2 7.29 -12.96 -2.82
N LEU A 3 6.23 -12.78 -2.01
CA LEU A 3 6.01 -13.58 -0.80
C LEU A 3 5.52 -14.99 -1.15
N THR A 4 6.07 -15.97 -0.45
CA THR A 4 5.60 -17.35 -0.52
C THR A 4 4.30 -17.52 0.28
N PRO A 5 3.44 -18.49 -0.07
CA PRO A 5 2.24 -18.77 0.72
C PRO A 5 2.53 -19.06 2.20
N LYS A 6 3.68 -19.65 2.50
CA LYS A 6 4.10 -19.94 3.87
C LYS A 6 4.35 -18.66 4.68
N GLU A 7 5.10 -17.71 4.11
CA GLU A 7 5.37 -16.41 4.75
C GLU A 7 4.07 -15.61 4.99
N ILE A 8 3.12 -15.70 4.05
CA ILE A 8 1.81 -15.07 4.22
C ILE A 8 1.05 -15.67 5.41
N VAL A 9 1.05 -17.00 5.54
CA VAL A 9 0.40 -17.67 6.67
C VAL A 9 1.09 -17.31 7.99
N GLU A 10 2.41 -17.34 8.05
CA GLU A 10 3.20 -16.95 9.22
C GLU A 10 2.93 -15.49 9.66
N TYR A 11 2.78 -14.59 8.70
CA TYR A 11 2.38 -13.22 9.00
C TYR A 11 0.97 -13.15 9.61
N LEU A 12 0.01 -13.87 9.02
CA LEU A 12 -1.36 -13.89 9.52
C LEU A 12 -1.48 -14.57 10.89
N ASP A 13 -0.63 -15.55 11.18
CA ASP A 13 -0.61 -16.26 12.46
C ASP A 13 -0.27 -15.33 13.66
N LYS A 14 0.42 -14.22 13.40
CA LYS A 14 0.71 -13.20 14.43
C LYS A 14 -0.53 -12.45 14.90
N TYR A 15 -1.60 -12.42 14.10
CA TYR A 15 -2.78 -11.58 14.37
C TYR A 15 -4.07 -12.37 14.49
N VAL A 16 -4.16 -13.51 13.85
CA VAL A 16 -5.37 -14.33 13.81
C VAL A 16 -5.03 -15.71 14.36
N ILE A 17 -5.57 -16.04 15.50
CA ILE A 17 -5.41 -17.34 16.12
C ILE A 17 -6.32 -18.34 15.40
N SER A 18 -5.84 -19.59 15.19
CA SER A 18 -6.61 -20.64 14.51
C SER A 18 -6.86 -20.33 13.00
N GLN A 19 -7.92 -20.84 12.42
CA GLN A 19 -8.34 -20.61 11.02
C GLN A 19 -7.29 -21.01 9.96
N ARG A 20 -6.58 -22.12 10.19
CA ARG A 20 -5.44 -22.55 9.35
C ARG A 20 -5.82 -22.74 7.88
N ASP A 21 -6.96 -23.36 7.60
CA ASP A 21 -7.37 -23.64 6.22
C ASP A 21 -7.78 -22.36 5.46
N ALA A 22 -8.46 -21.44 6.14
CA ALA A 22 -8.79 -20.14 5.56
C ALA A 22 -7.51 -19.36 5.22
N LYS A 23 -6.53 -19.31 6.11
CA LYS A 23 -5.24 -18.64 5.87
C LYS A 23 -4.49 -19.25 4.68
N LYS A 24 -4.40 -20.58 4.61
CA LYS A 24 -3.75 -21.30 3.50
C LYS A 24 -4.45 -21.03 2.16
N THR A 25 -5.76 -21.11 2.13
CA THR A 25 -6.56 -20.88 0.91
C THR A 25 -6.35 -19.45 0.40
N ILE A 26 -6.39 -18.47 1.29
CA ILE A 26 -6.17 -17.06 0.93
C ILE A 26 -4.72 -16.83 0.47
N ALA A 27 -3.74 -17.38 1.16
CA ALA A 27 -2.34 -17.28 0.77
C ALA A 27 -2.07 -17.88 -0.62
N LEU A 28 -2.69 -19.04 -0.91
CA LEU A 28 -2.61 -19.67 -2.22
C LEU A 28 -3.29 -18.83 -3.30
N ALA A 29 -4.48 -18.31 -3.03
CA ALA A 29 -5.20 -17.45 -3.97
C ALA A 29 -4.42 -16.18 -4.32
N LEU A 30 -3.77 -15.55 -3.34
CA LEU A 30 -2.88 -14.41 -3.57
C LEU A 30 -1.68 -14.80 -4.44
N ARG A 31 -1.05 -15.91 -4.15
CA ARG A 31 0.09 -16.38 -4.95
C ARG A 31 -0.32 -16.67 -6.39
N THR A 32 -1.51 -17.23 -6.61
CA THR A 32 -2.06 -17.45 -7.94
C THR A 32 -2.30 -16.14 -8.68
N ARG A 33 -2.86 -15.12 -8.01
CA ARG A 33 -3.03 -13.78 -8.59
C ARG A 33 -1.69 -13.13 -8.96
N TYR A 34 -0.69 -13.24 -8.09
CA TYR A 34 0.65 -12.74 -8.37
C TYR A 34 1.27 -13.43 -9.59
N ARG A 35 1.16 -14.76 -9.68
CA ARG A 35 1.66 -15.51 -10.84
C ARG A 35 0.95 -15.11 -12.13
N ARG A 36 -0.35 -14.89 -12.07
CA ARG A 36 -1.12 -14.41 -13.21
C ARG A 36 -0.57 -13.09 -13.75
N MET A 37 -0.24 -12.15 -12.88
CA MET A 37 0.33 -10.85 -13.27
C MET A 37 1.72 -10.95 -13.95
N GLN A 38 2.38 -12.09 -13.89
CA GLN A 38 3.66 -12.34 -14.55
C GLN A 38 3.51 -12.97 -15.95
N LEU A 39 2.28 -13.30 -16.35
CA LEU A 39 1.98 -13.88 -17.65
C LEU A 39 1.79 -12.77 -18.71
N SER A 40 1.82 -13.16 -19.99
CA SER A 40 1.44 -12.28 -21.08
C SER A 40 -0.05 -11.87 -20.97
N VAL A 41 -0.41 -10.72 -21.55
CA VAL A 41 -1.78 -10.17 -21.46
C VAL A 41 -2.82 -11.18 -21.98
N GLU A 42 -2.52 -11.88 -23.07
CA GLU A 42 -3.39 -12.90 -23.65
C GLU A 42 -3.73 -14.02 -22.66
N LEU A 43 -2.72 -14.55 -21.97
CA LEU A 43 -2.92 -15.58 -20.94
C LEU A 43 -3.57 -15.06 -19.65
N GLN A 44 -3.39 -13.76 -19.36
CA GLN A 44 -4.07 -13.16 -18.22
C GLN A 44 -5.59 -13.09 -18.41
N ASP A 45 -6.06 -12.92 -19.63
CA ASP A 45 -7.50 -12.86 -19.92
C ASP A 45 -8.16 -14.23 -19.86
N GLU A 46 -7.43 -15.29 -20.19
CA GLU A 46 -7.93 -16.66 -20.03
C GLU A 46 -8.00 -17.11 -18.57
N ILE A 47 -7.10 -16.63 -17.71
CA ILE A 47 -7.03 -17.04 -16.30
C ILE A 47 -7.74 -16.03 -15.42
N MET A 48 -9.05 -16.12 -15.29
CA MET A 48 -9.82 -15.23 -14.40
C MET A 48 -9.54 -15.52 -12.91
N PRO A 49 -9.20 -14.49 -12.11
CA PRO A 49 -9.05 -14.66 -10.67
C PRO A 49 -10.43 -14.90 -10.03
N LYS A 50 -10.56 -15.98 -9.26
CA LYS A 50 -11.81 -16.31 -8.56
C LYS A 50 -11.97 -15.45 -7.30
N ASN A 51 -13.20 -15.09 -6.99
CA ASN A 51 -13.58 -14.47 -5.73
C ASN A 51 -13.56 -15.50 -4.59
N ILE A 52 -13.29 -15.03 -3.37
CA ILE A 52 -13.23 -15.87 -2.18
C ILE A 52 -14.45 -15.58 -1.32
N LEU A 53 -15.25 -16.59 -1.05
CA LEU A 53 -16.37 -16.53 -0.12
C LEU A 53 -15.92 -17.10 1.23
N MET A 54 -15.98 -16.30 2.28
CA MET A 54 -15.69 -16.72 3.65
C MET A 54 -16.98 -16.82 4.46
N ILE A 55 -17.32 -18.00 4.90
CA ILE A 55 -18.52 -18.30 5.70
C ILE A 55 -18.09 -18.66 7.13
N GLY A 56 -18.83 -18.19 8.10
CA GLY A 56 -18.60 -18.48 9.52
C GLY A 56 -19.32 -17.49 10.44
N SER A 57 -19.37 -17.79 11.73
CA SER A 57 -19.98 -16.93 12.75
C SER A 57 -19.32 -15.56 12.87
N THR A 58 -19.98 -14.64 13.53
CA THR A 58 -19.44 -13.31 13.79
C THR A 58 -18.23 -13.44 14.75
N GLY A 59 -17.20 -12.61 14.53
CA GLY A 59 -16.03 -12.58 15.44
C GLY A 59 -14.93 -13.60 15.13
N VAL A 60 -15.10 -14.56 14.21
CA VAL A 60 -14.07 -15.57 13.89
C VAL A 60 -12.88 -15.06 13.08
N GLY A 61 -12.80 -13.77 12.81
CA GLY A 61 -11.64 -13.16 12.14
C GLY A 61 -11.73 -12.99 10.62
N LYS A 62 -12.88 -13.23 9.96
CA LYS A 62 -13.05 -13.10 8.50
C LYS A 62 -12.55 -11.76 7.95
N THR A 63 -13.04 -10.66 8.49
CA THR A 63 -12.65 -9.31 8.07
C THR A 63 -11.22 -8.97 8.48
N GLU A 64 -10.76 -9.48 9.62
CA GLU A 64 -9.41 -9.21 10.11
C GLU A 64 -8.34 -9.86 9.21
N ILE A 65 -8.56 -11.08 8.75
CA ILE A 65 -7.68 -11.72 7.76
C ILE A 65 -7.53 -10.84 6.52
N SER A 66 -8.64 -10.37 5.94
CA SER A 66 -8.63 -9.52 4.74
C SER A 66 -7.93 -8.19 4.97
N ARG A 67 -8.18 -7.54 6.12
CA ARG A 67 -7.55 -6.27 6.49
C ARG A 67 -6.04 -6.40 6.67
N ARG A 68 -5.58 -7.42 7.40
CA ARG A 68 -4.16 -7.67 7.63
C ARG A 68 -3.43 -8.00 6.34
N LEU A 69 -4.07 -8.76 5.48
CA LEU A 69 -3.55 -9.09 4.17
C LEU A 69 -3.35 -7.83 3.32
N ALA A 70 -4.38 -6.98 3.23
CA ALA A 70 -4.29 -5.72 2.49
C ALA A 70 -3.16 -4.83 3.03
N LYS A 71 -3.01 -4.75 4.36
CA LYS A 71 -1.92 -3.99 5.00
C LYS A 71 -0.54 -4.56 4.66
N MET A 72 -0.40 -5.89 4.70
CA MET A 72 0.85 -6.57 4.33
C MET A 72 1.23 -6.30 2.87
N MET A 73 0.25 -6.33 1.98
CA MET A 73 0.43 -6.12 0.54
C MET A 73 0.51 -4.64 0.15
N LYS A 74 0.28 -3.72 1.09
CA LYS A 74 0.17 -2.26 0.84
C LYS A 74 -0.85 -1.93 -0.25
N VAL A 75 -1.98 -2.64 -0.27
CA VAL A 75 -3.08 -2.38 -1.20
C VAL A 75 -4.25 -1.70 -0.49
N PRO A 76 -5.02 -0.86 -1.19
CA PRO A 76 -6.18 -0.22 -0.59
C PRO A 76 -7.22 -1.27 -0.17
N PHE A 77 -7.88 -1.01 0.95
CA PHE A 77 -8.89 -1.88 1.52
C PHE A 77 -10.05 -1.07 2.07
N ILE A 78 -11.25 -1.42 1.67
CA ILE A 78 -12.48 -0.91 2.27
C ILE A 78 -13.35 -2.05 2.77
N LYS A 79 -14.02 -1.84 3.88
CA LYS A 79 -15.06 -2.72 4.39
C LYS A 79 -16.41 -2.09 4.09
N VAL A 80 -17.23 -2.79 3.33
CA VAL A 80 -18.59 -2.35 3.01
C VAL A 80 -19.63 -3.30 3.61
N GLU A 81 -20.77 -2.78 3.98
CA GLU A 81 -21.94 -3.56 4.41
C GLU A 81 -22.96 -3.54 3.29
N ALA A 82 -23.23 -4.70 2.71
CA ALA A 82 -24.11 -4.82 1.54
C ALA A 82 -25.51 -4.20 1.76
N SER A 83 -26.03 -4.30 2.99
CA SER A 83 -27.34 -3.75 3.36
C SER A 83 -27.46 -2.21 3.28
N LYS A 84 -26.32 -1.50 3.20
CA LYS A 84 -26.30 -0.03 3.05
C LYS A 84 -26.38 0.44 1.60
N TYR A 85 -26.26 -0.48 0.65
CA TYR A 85 -26.25 -0.18 -0.78
C TYR A 85 -27.58 -0.62 -1.38
N THR A 86 -28.17 0.26 -2.16
CA THR A 86 -29.46 0.02 -2.85
C THR A 86 -29.31 0.37 -4.33
N GLU A 87 -30.27 -0.08 -5.13
CA GLU A 87 -30.36 0.33 -6.52
C GLU A 87 -30.58 1.85 -6.65
N VAL A 88 -30.16 2.39 -7.78
CA VAL A 88 -30.28 3.81 -8.09
C VAL A 88 -31.72 4.27 -7.96
N GLY A 89 -31.95 5.30 -7.12
CA GLY A 89 -33.28 5.87 -6.88
C GLY A 89 -33.97 5.46 -5.58
N PHE A 90 -33.40 4.52 -4.81
CA PHE A 90 -33.86 4.17 -3.47
C PHE A 90 -33.04 4.86 -2.37
N VAL A 91 -33.59 4.92 -1.16
CA VAL A 91 -32.88 5.49 0.00
C VAL A 91 -31.72 4.56 0.41
N GLY A 92 -30.50 4.94 0.04
CA GLY A 92 -29.27 4.16 0.33
C GLY A 92 -28.06 4.79 -0.36
N ARG A 93 -26.89 4.20 -0.11
CA ARG A 93 -25.66 4.61 -0.81
C ARG A 93 -25.62 3.94 -2.20
N ASP A 94 -25.17 4.69 -3.17
CA ASP A 94 -24.93 4.20 -4.52
C ASP A 94 -23.76 3.20 -4.53
N VAL A 95 -23.89 2.13 -5.32
CA VAL A 95 -22.85 1.10 -5.49
C VAL A 95 -21.53 1.71 -6.01
N GLU A 96 -21.61 2.71 -6.87
CA GLU A 96 -20.44 3.43 -7.38
C GLU A 96 -19.63 4.12 -6.27
N SER A 97 -20.27 4.45 -5.16
CA SER A 97 -19.59 5.05 -4.01
C SER A 97 -18.52 4.12 -3.41
N MET A 98 -18.63 2.80 -3.57
CA MET A 98 -17.59 1.85 -3.15
C MET A 98 -16.27 2.11 -3.87
N ILE A 99 -16.34 2.31 -5.18
CA ILE A 99 -15.14 2.58 -5.98
C ILE A 99 -14.55 3.94 -5.61
N ARG A 100 -15.40 4.94 -5.41
CA ARG A 100 -14.95 6.27 -4.98
C ARG A 100 -14.23 6.21 -3.63
N ASP A 101 -14.79 5.52 -2.64
CA ASP A 101 -14.18 5.33 -1.33
C ASP A 101 -12.84 4.57 -1.43
N LEU A 102 -12.76 3.56 -2.32
CA LEU A 102 -11.52 2.82 -2.57
C LEU A 102 -10.43 3.72 -3.18
N VAL A 103 -10.79 4.57 -4.14
CA VAL A 103 -9.86 5.53 -4.77
C VAL A 103 -9.34 6.54 -3.73
N VAL A 104 -10.20 7.08 -2.88
CA VAL A 104 -9.79 7.99 -1.80
C VAL A 104 -8.81 7.31 -0.85
N ASN A 105 -9.07 6.06 -0.47
CA ASN A 105 -8.16 5.27 0.36
C ASN A 105 -6.80 5.04 -0.34
N SER A 106 -6.81 4.73 -1.64
CA SER A 106 -5.60 4.57 -2.45
C SER A 106 -4.74 5.83 -2.46
N ILE A 107 -5.38 6.99 -2.68
CA ILE A 107 -4.70 8.29 -2.68
C ILE A 107 -4.06 8.56 -1.31
N ALA A 108 -4.76 8.26 -0.22
CA ALA A 108 -4.24 8.45 1.13
C ALA A 108 -2.98 7.58 1.39
N ILE A 109 -2.98 6.31 0.95
CA ILE A 109 -1.83 5.42 1.09
C ILE A 109 -0.62 5.95 0.30
N VAL A 110 -0.82 6.36 -0.95
CA VAL A 110 0.26 6.89 -1.79
C VAL A 110 0.82 8.20 -1.24
N LYS A 111 -0.05 9.10 -0.75
CA LYS A 111 0.40 10.33 -0.10
C LYS A 111 1.26 10.05 1.13
N ALA A 112 0.82 9.17 2.01
CA ALA A 112 1.58 8.79 3.20
C ALA A 112 2.95 8.19 2.84
N GLU A 113 3.02 7.36 1.81
CA GLU A 113 4.27 6.79 1.32
C GLU A 113 5.21 7.86 0.73
N HIS A 114 4.67 8.81 -0.04
CA HIS A 114 5.45 9.95 -0.54
C HIS A 114 5.94 10.88 0.57
N GLU A 115 5.12 11.15 1.58
CA GLU A 115 5.50 11.93 2.74
C GLU A 115 6.66 11.27 3.49
N GLN A 116 6.56 9.97 3.77
CA GLN A 116 7.65 9.21 4.41
C GLN A 116 8.94 9.25 3.61
N ASN A 117 8.87 9.03 2.29
CA ASN A 117 10.05 9.02 1.43
C ASN A 117 10.71 10.40 1.29
N ASN A 118 9.95 11.46 1.47
CA ASN A 118 10.45 12.83 1.36
C ASN A 118 10.86 13.43 2.71
N GLN A 119 10.51 12.81 3.84
CA GLN A 119 10.75 13.38 5.16
C GLN A 119 12.24 13.67 5.41
N GLU A 120 13.12 12.73 5.08
CA GLU A 120 14.57 12.89 5.20
C GLU A 120 15.10 14.05 4.32
N LYS A 121 14.58 14.20 3.11
CA LYS A 121 14.95 15.31 2.22
C LYS A 121 14.47 16.65 2.76
N ILE A 122 13.28 16.70 3.34
CA ILE A 122 12.69 17.89 3.94
C ILE A 122 13.51 18.31 5.16
N GLU A 123 13.86 17.37 6.04
CA GLU A 123 14.69 17.64 7.23
C GLU A 123 16.05 18.21 6.82
N ASN A 124 16.74 17.58 5.87
CA ASN A 124 18.00 18.07 5.35
C ASN A 124 17.88 19.47 4.71
N TYR A 125 16.81 19.73 3.97
CA TYR A 125 16.56 21.04 3.37
C TYR A 125 16.34 22.10 4.44
N VAL A 126 15.54 21.81 5.46
CA VAL A 126 15.26 22.74 6.58
C VAL A 126 16.55 23.05 7.36
N ILE A 127 17.35 22.01 7.69
CA ILE A 127 18.63 22.19 8.38
C ILE A 127 19.55 23.09 7.56
N ASN A 128 19.71 22.82 6.26
CA ASN A 128 20.55 23.63 5.39
C ASN A 128 20.08 25.10 5.32
N LYS A 129 18.76 25.31 5.25
CA LYS A 129 18.20 26.68 5.27
C LYS A 129 18.43 27.42 6.58
N ILE A 130 18.39 26.71 7.70
CA ILE A 130 18.69 27.28 9.02
C ILE A 130 20.19 27.63 9.08
N VAL A 131 21.04 26.70 8.64
CA VAL A 131 22.50 26.93 8.63
C VAL A 131 22.90 28.12 7.74
N GLU A 132 22.31 28.21 6.52
CA GLU A 132 22.53 29.37 5.63
C GLU A 132 22.16 30.72 6.27
N LYS A 133 21.13 30.73 7.12
CA LYS A 133 20.70 31.96 7.81
C LYS A 133 21.50 32.30 9.06
N LEU A 134 22.03 31.27 9.74
CA LEU A 134 22.82 31.46 10.97
C LEU A 134 24.29 31.69 10.69
N LEU A 135 24.83 31.13 9.61
CA LEU A 135 26.24 31.30 9.23
C LEU A 135 26.32 32.30 8.07
N PRO A 136 27.12 33.38 8.19
CA PRO A 136 27.36 34.24 7.06
C PRO A 136 28.09 33.46 5.95
N PRO A 137 27.82 33.76 4.67
CA PRO A 137 28.50 33.10 3.58
C PRO A 137 30.01 33.24 3.72
N LEU A 138 30.73 32.12 3.67
CA LEU A 138 32.18 32.12 3.68
C LEU A 138 32.69 33.02 2.56
N PRO A 139 33.64 33.94 2.86
CA PRO A 139 34.23 34.78 1.82
C PRO A 139 34.80 33.85 0.73
N GLN A 140 34.38 34.05 -0.52
CA GLN A 140 34.98 33.33 -1.63
C GLN A 140 36.46 33.70 -1.66
N ILE A 141 37.32 32.78 -1.23
CA ILE A 141 38.76 32.92 -1.41
C ILE A 141 38.98 32.84 -2.92
N GLY A 142 39.16 34.00 -3.54
CA GLY A 142 39.47 34.07 -4.95
C GLY A 142 40.68 33.18 -5.21
N ARG A 143 40.64 32.34 -6.24
CA ARG A 143 41.81 31.66 -6.76
C ARG A 143 42.82 32.73 -7.13
N ALA A 144 43.81 32.90 -6.29
CA ALA A 144 44.95 33.74 -6.63
C ALA A 144 45.54 33.19 -7.93
N SER A 145 45.43 33.97 -8.99
CA SER A 145 46.07 33.70 -10.27
C SER A 145 47.58 33.71 -10.01
N CYS A 146 48.18 32.52 -9.87
CA CYS A 146 49.61 32.37 -10.01
C CYS A 146 49.99 32.53 -11.49
N ARG A 147 49.94 33.73 -11.99
CA ARG A 147 50.56 34.13 -13.25
C ARG A 147 51.17 35.51 -13.03
N GLU A 148 52.42 35.48 -12.68
CA GLU A 148 53.43 36.43 -13.07
C GLU A 148 54.64 36.29 -12.14
N ARG A 149 55.65 35.57 -12.62
CA ARG A 149 57.05 36.08 -12.62
C ARG A 149 57.96 35.03 -13.26
N VAL A 150 58.25 35.23 -14.49
CA VAL A 150 59.57 35.02 -15.04
C VAL A 150 59.91 36.24 -15.88
#